data_9d7dd83707c175e0c2a2bef950b394f5
#
_entry.id   9d7dd83707c175e0c2a2bef950b394f5
#
_cell.length_a   1.000
_cell.length_b   1.000
_cell.length_c   1.000
_cell.angle_alpha   90.00
_cell.angle_beta   90.00
_cell.angle_gamma   90.00
#
_symmetry.space_group_name_H-M   'P 1'
#
loop_
_entity.id
_entity.type
_entity.pdbx_description
1 polymer ?
#
loop_
_entity_poly.entity_id
_entity_poly.type
_entity_poly.pdbx_seq_one_letter_code
_entity_poly.pdbx_strand_id
1 'polypeptide(L)'
;MKTQLIILLFSLTLNQQNSILIDFGKEKKGRYWNVVNDGVMGGLSKGGKKITKNSLLFMGEVSLDNNGGFSSLRKSFSEVDISNFSDVEIRYRSSGISFAFSLAVSRRWYVPNYKISLESTSSEWKTTIFKLTDLRKHYIGKALNDRLKKETLKDIIRIGFITDQKKYGEFEFELDYIKFK
;
A
#
# COMPACT_ATOMS: atom_id res chain seq x y z
N MET A 1 1.70 67.40 -10.60
CA MET A 1 0.92 66.18 -10.60
C MET A 1 1.87 64.99 -10.48
N LYS A 2 1.92 64.34 -9.33
CA LYS A 2 2.73 63.12 -9.12
C LYS A 2 1.83 61.91 -9.23
N THR A 3 2.00 61.11 -10.30
CA THR A 3 1.28 59.89 -10.54
C THR A 3 1.89 58.79 -9.68
N GLN A 4 1.17 58.32 -8.66
CA GLN A 4 1.57 57.14 -7.87
C GLN A 4 1.20 55.88 -8.66
N LEU A 5 2.21 55.08 -9.00
CA LEU A 5 2.07 53.75 -9.59
C LEU A 5 1.80 52.75 -8.46
N ILE A 6 0.58 52.27 -8.35
CA ILE A 6 0.21 51.19 -7.42
C ILE A 6 0.62 49.87 -8.09
N ILE A 7 1.68 49.24 -7.61
CA ILE A 7 2.11 47.89 -7.97
C ILE A 7 1.28 46.91 -7.13
N LEU A 8 0.29 46.27 -7.76
CA LEU A 8 -0.49 45.21 -7.16
C LEU A 8 0.35 43.91 -7.19
N LEU A 9 1.00 43.59 -6.08
CA LEU A 9 1.68 42.31 -5.91
C LEU A 9 0.63 41.20 -5.71
N PHE A 10 0.31 40.49 -6.77
CA PHE A 10 -0.43 39.25 -6.71
C PHE A 10 0.50 38.17 -6.11
N SER A 11 0.37 37.90 -4.81
CA SER A 11 1.02 36.74 -4.19
C SER A 11 0.31 35.48 -4.65
N LEU A 12 0.83 34.82 -5.65
CA LEU A 12 0.50 33.41 -5.96
C LEU A 12 0.98 32.57 -4.81
N THR A 13 0.09 32.29 -3.84
CA THR A 13 0.29 31.20 -2.88
C THR A 13 0.25 29.90 -3.66
N LEU A 14 1.42 29.37 -4.02
CA LEU A 14 1.59 27.99 -4.45
C LEU A 14 1.09 27.11 -3.29
N ASN A 15 -0.11 26.61 -3.44
CA ASN A 15 -0.65 25.60 -2.54
C ASN A 15 0.19 24.34 -2.73
N GLN A 16 1.30 24.24 -1.97
CA GLN A 16 2.18 23.09 -1.98
C GLN A 16 1.38 21.95 -1.37
N GLN A 17 0.69 21.19 -2.22
CA GLN A 17 -0.08 20.03 -1.81
C GLN A 17 0.92 19.03 -1.22
N ASN A 18 0.98 18.99 0.11
CA ASN A 18 1.80 18.05 0.82
C ASN A 18 1.47 16.63 0.33
N SER A 19 2.45 15.90 -0.16
CA SER A 19 2.31 14.51 -0.55
C SER A 19 3.45 13.70 0.03
N ILE A 20 3.15 12.45 0.40
CA ILE A 20 4.18 11.48 0.81
C ILE A 20 4.41 10.53 -0.34
N LEU A 21 5.64 10.51 -0.85
CA LEU A 21 6.07 9.60 -1.91
C LEU A 21 6.98 8.49 -1.34
N ILE A 22 6.59 7.25 -1.57
CA ILE A 22 7.42 6.07 -1.34
C ILE A 22 7.85 5.55 -2.71
N ASP A 23 9.06 5.91 -3.13
CA ASP A 23 9.65 5.56 -4.42
C ASP A 23 10.49 4.29 -4.27
N PHE A 24 10.17 3.27 -5.03
CA PHE A 24 10.91 2.00 -5.02
C PHE A 24 12.04 1.97 -6.05
N GLY A 25 11.98 2.83 -7.05
CA GLY A 25 12.97 2.96 -8.09
C GLY A 25 14.18 3.80 -7.67
N LYS A 26 14.06 5.11 -7.80
CA LYS A 26 15.17 6.06 -7.58
C LYS A 26 15.68 6.04 -6.14
N GLU A 27 14.78 6.06 -5.15
CA GLU A 27 15.13 6.13 -3.74
C GLU A 27 15.35 4.76 -3.07
N LYS A 28 15.09 3.65 -3.79
CA LYS A 28 15.28 2.27 -3.29
C LYS A 28 14.60 2.00 -1.95
N LYS A 29 13.47 2.63 -1.68
CA LYS A 29 12.74 2.49 -0.41
C LYS A 29 12.25 1.07 -0.14
N GLY A 30 12.26 0.18 -1.13
CA GLY A 30 11.92 -1.24 -1.00
C GLY A 30 12.79 -2.03 -0.01
N ARG A 31 14.00 -1.57 0.32
CA ARG A 31 14.88 -2.23 1.31
C ARG A 31 14.25 -2.32 2.70
N TYR A 32 13.39 -1.37 3.06
CA TYR A 32 12.74 -1.30 4.37
C TYR A 32 11.41 -2.08 4.43
N TRP A 33 11.07 -2.82 3.38
CA TRP A 33 9.90 -3.66 3.35
C TRP A 33 10.27 -5.10 3.68
N ASN A 34 9.42 -5.81 4.41
CA ASN A 34 9.65 -7.19 4.83
C ASN A 34 8.59 -8.10 4.25
N VAL A 35 9.01 -9.28 3.82
CA VAL A 35 8.10 -10.35 3.41
C VAL A 35 7.69 -11.14 4.65
N VAL A 36 6.40 -11.40 4.78
CA VAL A 36 5.83 -12.25 5.84
C VAL A 36 4.92 -13.26 5.17
N ASN A 37 5.31 -14.52 5.24
CA ASN A 37 4.57 -15.67 4.74
C ASN A 37 3.72 -16.29 5.86
N ASP A 38 2.76 -17.13 5.49
CA ASP A 38 1.90 -17.86 6.40
C ASP A 38 2.62 -18.92 7.24
N GLY A 39 3.91 -19.17 7.00
CA GLY A 39 4.76 -20.03 7.83
C GLY A 39 4.78 -19.62 9.31
N VAL A 40 4.49 -18.36 9.64
CA VAL A 40 4.27 -17.89 11.03
C VAL A 40 3.07 -18.56 11.70
N MET A 41 2.21 -19.24 10.93
CA MET A 41 1.04 -19.98 11.36
C MET A 41 1.09 -21.46 10.93
N GLY A 42 2.23 -21.95 10.47
CA GLY A 42 2.44 -23.30 9.99
C GLY A 42 2.17 -23.53 8.50
N GLY A 43 1.77 -22.52 7.74
CA GLY A 43 1.55 -22.61 6.29
C GLY A 43 2.86 -22.80 5.50
N LEU A 44 2.74 -23.15 4.23
CA LEU A 44 3.88 -23.48 3.35
C LEU A 44 4.09 -22.50 2.19
N SER A 45 3.41 -21.36 2.17
CA SER A 45 3.61 -20.33 1.15
C SER A 45 5.03 -19.78 1.18
N LYS A 46 5.58 -19.51 -0.01
CA LYS A 46 6.96 -19.02 -0.20
C LYS A 46 6.91 -17.71 -0.98
N GLY A 47 7.10 -16.60 -0.30
CA GLY A 47 7.26 -15.29 -0.91
C GLY A 47 8.67 -14.74 -0.67
N GLY A 48 9.16 -13.98 -1.64
CA GLY A 48 10.43 -13.28 -1.57
C GLY A 48 10.34 -11.90 -2.21
N LYS A 49 11.36 -11.06 -1.98
CA LYS A 49 11.46 -9.75 -2.63
C LYS A 49 12.80 -9.56 -3.32
N LYS A 50 12.80 -8.78 -4.41
CA LYS A 50 14.00 -8.34 -5.12
C LYS A 50 13.90 -6.84 -5.40
N ILE A 51 14.94 -6.09 -5.05
CA ILE A 51 15.04 -4.67 -5.44
C ILE A 51 15.69 -4.64 -6.83
N THR A 52 14.93 -4.14 -7.80
CA THR A 52 15.40 -3.99 -9.18
C THR A 52 16.09 -2.63 -9.37
N LYS A 53 16.45 -2.30 -10.61
CA LYS A 53 16.97 -0.97 -10.95
C LYS A 53 15.94 0.12 -10.66
N ASN A 54 14.65 -0.12 -10.97
CA ASN A 54 13.61 0.90 -11.00
C ASN A 54 12.39 0.59 -10.13
N SER A 55 12.38 -0.52 -9.36
CA SER A 55 11.18 -1.00 -8.67
C SER A 55 11.51 -1.95 -7.52
N LEU A 56 10.48 -2.41 -6.82
CA LEU A 56 10.51 -3.52 -5.88
C LEU A 56 9.63 -4.66 -6.44
N LEU A 57 10.23 -5.79 -6.75
CA LEU A 57 9.54 -7.01 -7.14
C LEU A 57 9.29 -7.87 -5.90
N PHE A 58 8.04 -8.25 -5.67
CA PHE A 58 7.56 -9.21 -4.68
C PHE A 58 6.97 -10.40 -5.44
N MET A 59 7.51 -11.60 -5.22
CA MET A 59 7.16 -12.78 -6.00
C MET A 59 7.22 -14.05 -5.16
N GLY A 60 6.55 -15.09 -5.62
CA GLY A 60 6.55 -16.38 -4.94
C GLY A 60 5.38 -17.26 -5.32
N GLU A 61 5.06 -18.17 -4.40
CA GLU A 61 3.97 -19.12 -4.52
C GLU A 61 3.16 -19.20 -3.22
N VAL A 62 1.85 -19.14 -3.34
CA VAL A 62 0.93 -19.39 -2.21
C VAL A 62 0.57 -20.86 -2.18
N SER A 63 0.78 -21.52 -1.03
CA SER A 63 0.24 -22.85 -0.72
C SER A 63 -0.97 -22.72 0.19
N LEU A 64 -1.94 -23.63 0.01
CA LEU A 64 -3.11 -23.76 0.90
C LEU A 64 -2.91 -24.82 1.99
N ASP A 65 -1.79 -25.52 1.96
CA ASP A 65 -1.47 -26.57 2.93
C ASP A 65 -1.34 -25.98 4.34
N ASN A 66 -1.65 -26.82 5.33
CA ASN A 66 -1.61 -26.47 6.75
C ASN A 66 -2.39 -25.17 7.10
N ASN A 67 -3.54 -24.96 6.44
CA ASN A 67 -4.32 -23.73 6.57
C ASN A 67 -3.58 -22.46 6.16
N GLY A 68 -2.53 -22.58 5.37
CA GLY A 68 -1.84 -21.47 4.72
C GLY A 68 -2.76 -20.66 3.79
N GLY A 69 -2.20 -19.86 2.93
CA GLY A 69 -2.95 -19.17 1.90
C GLY A 69 -2.62 -17.68 1.79
N PHE A 70 -1.45 -17.23 2.29
CA PHE A 70 -1.01 -15.88 2.02
C PHE A 70 0.51 -15.70 2.03
N SER A 71 0.94 -14.73 1.26
CA SER A 71 2.21 -14.05 1.41
C SER A 71 1.97 -12.53 1.41
N SER A 72 2.78 -11.77 2.13
CA SER A 72 2.59 -10.33 2.24
C SER A 72 3.91 -9.58 2.30
N LEU A 73 3.91 -8.38 1.73
CA LEU A 73 5.00 -7.42 1.73
C LEU A 73 4.60 -6.26 2.64
N ARG A 74 5.33 -6.00 3.72
CA ARG A 74 4.92 -5.08 4.79
C ARG A 74 6.04 -4.13 5.20
N LYS A 75 5.67 -2.92 5.60
CA LYS A 75 6.55 -1.93 6.20
C LYS A 75 5.91 -1.33 7.44
N SER A 76 6.72 -1.11 8.51
CA SER A 76 6.32 -0.24 9.62
C SER A 76 6.14 1.19 9.13
N PHE A 77 5.08 1.84 9.58
CA PHE A 77 4.67 3.17 9.12
C PHE A 77 4.42 4.12 10.32
N SER A 78 4.88 3.71 11.52
CA SER A 78 4.61 4.40 12.78
C SER A 78 5.21 5.81 12.90
N GLU A 79 6.06 6.22 11.96
CA GLU A 79 6.68 7.54 11.93
C GLU A 79 6.02 8.49 10.91
N VAL A 80 4.96 8.04 10.25
CA VAL A 80 4.34 8.78 9.15
C VAL A 80 2.85 8.94 9.44
N ASP A 81 2.43 10.17 9.71
CA ASP A 81 1.02 10.52 9.85
C ASP A 81 0.39 10.71 8.46
N ILE A 82 -0.64 9.92 8.17
CA ILE A 82 -1.40 10.00 6.91
C ILE A 82 -2.79 10.62 7.11
N SER A 83 -3.10 11.19 8.27
CA SER A 83 -4.42 11.76 8.58
C SER A 83 -4.80 12.97 7.72
N ASN A 84 -3.80 13.65 7.15
CA ASN A 84 -4.00 14.81 6.28
C ASN A 84 -4.23 14.45 4.80
N PHE A 85 -4.20 13.16 4.44
CA PHE A 85 -4.39 12.71 3.07
C PHE A 85 -5.76 12.05 2.90
N SER A 86 -6.31 12.15 1.70
CA SER A 86 -7.57 11.52 1.32
C SER A 86 -7.38 10.34 0.38
N ASP A 87 -6.36 10.39 -0.45
CA ASP A 87 -6.18 9.47 -1.56
C ASP A 87 -4.82 8.80 -1.53
N VAL A 88 -4.78 7.59 -2.05
CA VAL A 88 -3.56 6.84 -2.34
C VAL A 88 -3.50 6.56 -3.84
N GLU A 89 -2.35 6.86 -4.41
CA GLU A 89 -1.98 6.51 -5.77
C GLU A 89 -0.89 5.46 -5.75
N ILE A 90 -1.07 4.36 -6.48
CA ILE A 90 -0.10 3.26 -6.54
C ILE A 90 0.18 2.94 -8.00
N ARG A 91 1.46 2.93 -8.39
CA ARG A 91 1.89 2.42 -9.68
C ARG A 91 2.52 1.05 -9.50
N TYR A 92 1.92 0.05 -10.14
CA TYR A 92 2.31 -1.34 -10.01
C TYR A 92 2.00 -2.13 -11.28
N ARG A 93 2.54 -3.34 -11.35
CA ARG A 93 2.10 -4.39 -12.25
C ARG A 93 2.05 -5.73 -11.52
N SER A 94 1.19 -6.64 -11.97
CA SER A 94 0.99 -7.93 -11.31
C SER A 94 0.61 -9.03 -12.28
N SER A 95 0.96 -10.26 -11.92
CA SER A 95 0.52 -11.50 -12.58
C SER A 95 0.23 -12.58 -11.54
N GLY A 96 -0.52 -13.60 -11.95
CA GLY A 96 -0.91 -14.71 -11.10
C GLY A 96 -2.00 -14.32 -10.09
N ILE A 97 -1.74 -14.53 -8.81
CA ILE A 97 -2.72 -14.24 -7.74
C ILE A 97 -2.91 -12.72 -7.58
N SER A 98 -4.15 -12.30 -7.33
CA SER A 98 -4.48 -10.90 -7.05
C SER A 98 -3.98 -10.43 -5.69
N PHE A 99 -3.88 -9.13 -5.54
CA PHE A 99 -3.36 -8.46 -4.35
C PHE A 99 -4.36 -7.51 -3.72
N ALA A 100 -4.20 -7.26 -2.43
CA ALA A 100 -4.84 -6.16 -1.74
C ALA A 100 -3.80 -5.23 -1.12
N PHE A 101 -4.03 -3.93 -1.22
CA PHE A 101 -3.36 -2.92 -0.40
C PHE A 101 -3.94 -2.95 1.01
N SER A 102 -3.09 -2.84 2.02
CA SER A 102 -3.50 -2.96 3.42
C SER A 102 -2.88 -1.92 4.33
N LEU A 103 -3.70 -1.43 5.28
CA LEU A 103 -3.30 -0.57 6.39
C LEU A 103 -3.68 -1.23 7.71
N ALA A 104 -2.84 -1.09 8.74
CA ALA A 104 -3.11 -1.67 10.05
C ALA A 104 -2.73 -0.74 11.19
N VAL A 105 -3.55 -0.73 12.23
CA VAL A 105 -3.37 0.02 13.49
C VAL A 105 -2.66 -0.82 14.56
N SER A 106 -2.35 -2.07 14.27
CA SER A 106 -1.71 -2.99 15.20
C SER A 106 -0.79 -3.97 14.47
N ARG A 107 0.23 -4.46 15.17
CA ARG A 107 1.07 -5.58 14.70
C ARG A 107 0.43 -6.94 15.03
N ARG A 108 -0.53 -6.99 15.90
CA ARG A 108 -1.21 -8.22 16.34
C ARG A 108 -2.13 -8.74 15.24
N TRP A 109 -2.02 -10.02 14.89
CA TRP A 109 -2.77 -10.63 13.79
C TRP A 109 -4.30 -10.70 14.03
N TYR A 110 -4.71 -10.74 15.30
CA TYR A 110 -6.12 -10.78 15.71
C TYR A 110 -6.76 -9.38 15.86
N VAL A 111 -6.04 -8.30 15.58
CA VAL A 111 -6.63 -6.96 15.49
C VAL A 111 -7.03 -6.71 14.04
N PRO A 112 -8.25 -6.21 13.79
CA PRO A 112 -8.68 -5.90 12.44
C PRO A 112 -7.72 -5.00 11.68
N ASN A 113 -7.60 -5.23 10.38
CA ASN A 113 -6.89 -4.37 9.44
C ASN A 113 -7.85 -3.85 8.37
N TYR A 114 -7.36 -2.93 7.53
CA TYR A 114 -8.14 -2.33 6.45
C TYR A 114 -7.50 -2.71 5.13
N LYS A 115 -8.33 -3.15 4.15
CA LYS A 115 -7.85 -3.59 2.84
C LYS A 115 -8.74 -3.08 1.71
N ILE A 116 -8.12 -2.93 0.54
CA ILE A 116 -8.78 -2.76 -0.73
C ILE A 116 -8.10 -3.64 -1.77
N SER A 117 -8.88 -4.42 -2.52
CA SER A 117 -8.34 -5.29 -3.57
C SER A 117 -7.85 -4.44 -4.74
N LEU A 118 -6.72 -4.83 -5.30
CA LEU A 118 -6.12 -4.24 -6.48
C LEU A 118 -6.48 -5.09 -7.71
N GLU A 119 -6.78 -4.45 -8.83
CA GLU A 119 -7.04 -5.16 -10.07
C GLU A 119 -5.77 -5.84 -10.59
N SER A 120 -5.92 -7.04 -11.16
CA SER A 120 -4.83 -7.67 -11.90
C SER A 120 -4.47 -6.84 -13.13
N THR A 121 -3.19 -6.74 -13.42
CA THR A 121 -2.69 -5.92 -14.55
C THR A 121 -2.17 -6.75 -15.71
N SER A 122 -2.23 -8.08 -15.60
CA SER A 122 -1.67 -8.99 -16.61
C SER A 122 -0.22 -8.63 -17.02
N SER A 123 0.59 -8.27 -16.02
CA SER A 123 1.99 -7.82 -16.15
C SER A 123 2.19 -6.42 -16.77
N GLU A 124 1.13 -5.70 -17.09
CA GLU A 124 1.22 -4.33 -17.60
C GLU A 124 1.26 -3.31 -16.45
N TRP A 125 2.02 -2.24 -16.63
CA TRP A 125 2.08 -1.15 -15.65
C TRP A 125 0.75 -0.40 -15.58
N LYS A 126 0.18 -0.33 -14.38
CA LYS A 126 -1.05 0.41 -14.08
C LYS A 126 -0.83 1.39 -12.93
N THR A 127 -1.47 2.54 -13.03
CA THR A 127 -1.62 3.48 -11.91
C THR A 127 -3.07 3.44 -11.45
N THR A 128 -3.27 3.14 -10.18
CA THR A 128 -4.58 3.11 -9.53
C THR A 128 -4.64 4.16 -8.44
N ILE A 129 -5.78 4.87 -8.35
CA ILE A 129 -6.05 5.87 -7.32
C ILE A 129 -7.35 5.46 -6.62
N PHE A 130 -7.36 5.50 -5.31
CA PHE A 130 -8.55 5.25 -4.48
C PHE A 130 -8.51 6.09 -3.20
N LYS A 131 -9.68 6.31 -2.61
CA LYS A 131 -9.79 7.01 -1.33
C LYS A 131 -9.37 6.09 -0.19
N LEU A 132 -8.66 6.64 0.79
CA LEU A 132 -8.29 5.89 2.00
C LEU A 132 -9.54 5.35 2.73
N THR A 133 -10.64 6.09 2.70
CA THR A 133 -11.93 5.67 3.29
C THR A 133 -12.64 4.54 2.53
N ASP A 134 -12.17 4.15 1.33
CA ASP A 134 -12.73 3.01 0.60
C ASP A 134 -12.20 1.66 1.11
N LEU A 135 -11.12 1.66 1.90
CA LEU A 135 -10.60 0.44 2.50
C LEU A 135 -11.62 -0.16 3.47
N ARG A 136 -11.94 -1.44 3.26
CA ARG A 136 -12.83 -2.21 4.13
C ARG A 136 -12.07 -2.78 5.32
N LYS A 137 -12.73 -2.80 6.48
CA LYS A 137 -12.25 -3.49 7.68
C LYS A 137 -12.29 -5.00 7.48
N HIS A 138 -11.22 -5.68 7.84
CA HIS A 138 -11.11 -7.14 7.77
C HIS A 138 -10.70 -7.69 9.13
N TYR A 139 -11.30 -8.80 9.51
CA TYR A 139 -10.96 -9.56 10.71
C TYR A 139 -10.70 -11.02 10.34
N ILE A 140 -9.50 -11.49 10.59
CA ILE A 140 -9.07 -12.89 10.30
C ILE A 140 -9.50 -13.31 8.86
N GLY A 141 -9.11 -12.50 7.86
CA GLY A 141 -9.40 -12.76 6.44
C GLY A 141 -10.83 -12.43 5.98
N LYS A 142 -11.79 -12.22 6.87
CA LYS A 142 -13.18 -11.91 6.52
C LYS A 142 -13.41 -10.40 6.43
N ALA A 143 -14.03 -9.95 5.34
CA ALA A 143 -14.47 -8.57 5.20
C ALA A 143 -15.64 -8.27 6.14
N LEU A 144 -15.59 -7.14 6.82
CA LEU A 144 -16.68 -6.59 7.62
C LEU A 144 -17.38 -5.45 6.83
N ASN A 145 -18.55 -5.03 7.31
CA ASN A 145 -19.28 -3.93 6.68
C ASN A 145 -18.63 -2.56 6.89
N ASP A 146 -17.79 -2.43 7.92
CA ASP A 146 -17.13 -1.19 8.27
C ASP A 146 -16.01 -0.84 7.27
N ARG A 147 -15.81 0.46 7.08
CA ARG A 147 -14.71 1.04 6.30
C ARG A 147 -13.74 1.80 7.21
N LEU A 148 -12.56 2.10 6.66
CA LEU A 148 -11.57 2.95 7.32
C LEU A 148 -12.16 4.35 7.51
N LYS A 149 -12.14 4.84 8.74
CA LYS A 149 -12.59 6.18 9.08
C LYS A 149 -11.41 7.15 9.10
N LYS A 150 -11.68 8.42 8.78
CA LYS A 150 -10.63 9.46 8.73
C LYS A 150 -9.88 9.60 10.06
N GLU A 151 -10.58 9.54 11.19
CA GLU A 151 -9.99 9.62 12.52
C GLU A 151 -9.03 8.45 12.85
N THR A 152 -9.16 7.31 12.16
CA THR A 152 -8.27 6.15 12.33
C THR A 152 -6.94 6.31 11.59
N LEU A 153 -6.83 7.23 10.62
CA LEU A 153 -5.64 7.40 9.78
C LEU A 153 -4.39 7.79 10.60
N LYS A 154 -4.57 8.54 11.68
CA LYS A 154 -3.47 8.91 12.61
C LYS A 154 -2.89 7.72 13.37
N ASP A 155 -3.66 6.63 13.50
CA ASP A 155 -3.28 5.42 14.25
C ASP A 155 -2.66 4.33 13.36
N ILE A 156 -2.48 4.60 12.05
CA ILE A 156 -1.89 3.64 11.13
C ILE A 156 -0.41 3.48 11.42
N ILE A 157 -0.02 2.26 11.76
CA ILE A 157 1.38 1.90 12.08
C ILE A 157 2.02 0.96 11.07
N ARG A 158 1.25 0.43 10.11
CA ARG A 158 1.76 -0.50 9.11
C ARG A 158 1.02 -0.36 7.79
N ILE A 159 1.80 -0.36 6.72
CA ILE A 159 1.34 -0.41 5.33
C ILE A 159 1.82 -1.73 4.70
N GLY A 160 1.07 -2.27 3.76
CA GLY A 160 1.50 -3.48 3.05
C GLY A 160 0.65 -3.86 1.85
N PHE A 161 1.11 -4.91 1.20
CA PHE A 161 0.41 -5.65 0.16
C PHE A 161 0.32 -7.11 0.59
N ILE A 162 -0.77 -7.75 0.30
CA ILE A 162 -1.01 -9.15 0.64
C ILE A 162 -1.67 -9.84 -0.54
N THR A 163 -1.30 -11.09 -0.81
CA THR A 163 -2.04 -11.94 -1.76
C THR A 163 -3.48 -12.05 -1.28
N ASP A 164 -4.42 -11.84 -2.21
CA ASP A 164 -5.85 -11.82 -1.92
C ASP A 164 -6.52 -13.15 -2.35
N GLN A 165 -7.77 -13.39 -1.93
CA GLN A 165 -8.60 -14.52 -2.32
C GLN A 165 -8.21 -15.90 -1.78
N LYS A 166 -7.17 -16.08 -0.97
CA LYS A 166 -6.75 -17.40 -0.44
C LYS A 166 -6.75 -18.49 -1.53
N LYS A 167 -5.96 -18.30 -2.57
CA LYS A 167 -5.87 -19.16 -3.75
C LYS A 167 -4.45 -19.70 -3.89
N TYR A 168 -4.32 -21.00 -4.24
CA TYR A 168 -3.04 -21.60 -4.62
C TYR A 168 -2.50 -21.00 -5.92
N GLY A 169 -1.19 -20.82 -6.01
CA GLY A 169 -0.51 -20.48 -7.25
C GLY A 169 0.63 -19.49 -7.09
N GLU A 170 1.31 -19.30 -8.20
CA GLU A 170 2.39 -18.34 -8.32
C GLU A 170 1.87 -16.90 -8.38
N PHE A 171 2.73 -15.97 -7.99
CA PHE A 171 2.43 -14.55 -8.06
C PHE A 171 3.69 -13.71 -8.32
N GLU A 172 3.48 -12.63 -9.03
CA GLU A 172 4.41 -11.50 -9.13
C GLU A 172 3.66 -10.20 -8.90
N PHE A 173 4.27 -9.31 -8.13
CA PHE A 173 3.77 -7.97 -7.85
C PHE A 173 4.94 -7.00 -7.83
N GLU A 174 5.00 -6.11 -8.79
CA GLU A 174 6.09 -5.15 -8.92
C GLU A 174 5.60 -3.73 -8.69
N LEU A 175 6.28 -3.03 -7.80
CA LEU A 175 5.94 -1.68 -7.34
C LEU A 175 6.95 -0.67 -7.85
N ASP A 176 6.46 0.41 -8.46
CA ASP A 176 7.23 1.60 -8.82
C ASP A 176 7.15 2.63 -7.68
N TYR A 177 5.95 3.04 -7.29
CA TYR A 177 5.75 3.97 -6.17
C TYR A 177 4.39 3.84 -5.49
N ILE A 178 4.31 4.42 -4.29
CA ILE A 178 3.07 4.73 -3.56
C ILE A 178 3.11 6.21 -3.21
N LYS A 179 2.02 6.94 -3.49
CA LYS A 179 1.88 8.36 -3.18
C LYS A 179 0.60 8.62 -2.42
N PHE A 180 0.71 9.22 -1.24
CA PHE A 180 -0.42 9.76 -0.48
C PHE A 180 -0.63 11.24 -0.85
N LYS A 181 -1.88 11.64 -1.08
CA LYS A 181 -2.25 12.99 -1.51
C LYS A 181 -3.63 13.41 -1.03
#